data_b8cfcfcc331cb620916169f3da66f697
#
_entry.id   b8cfcfcc331cb620916169f3da66f697
#
_cell.length_a   1.000
_cell.length_b   1.000
_cell.length_c   1.000
_cell.angle_alpha   90.00
_cell.angle_beta   90.00
_cell.angle_gamma   90.00
#
_symmetry.space_group_name_H-M   'P 1'
#
loop_
_entity.id
_entity.type
_entity.pdbx_description
1 polymer ?
#
loop_
_entity_poly.entity_id
_entity_poly.type
_entity_poly.pdbx_seq_one_letter_code
_entity_poly.pdbx_strand_id
1 'polypeptide(L)'
;MSGSAPAGGGGPALAASQRWQIAGITAGALLVWLGLRALSGPPTLSPMDFVVGGSDALQFCDPNHPRFLPVVTRSLPVTLKVAPSGDRLMLTTVTGKPVGPRDVAPTDGFPLRLFLVNRALTRFYAAEPGPADRPGEWRLAFDRRTPEPLRIFADLTPAALGREIYASADLPALGPPAGAPAPAAPPEGGWRFELASAPARLSALQPALLTLSAERADGAPAVLTLTGGYRAHLVAFDEACTGMAHLRSVETTASPPGRPRAQASFEVTFPDSGPYVLWAQLELNGRPVLERFTREVTP
;
A
#
# COMPACT_ATOMS: atom_id res chain seq x y z
N MET A 1 38.02 -5.36 68.98
CA MET A 1 38.12 -5.54 67.54
C MET A 1 37.35 -4.42 66.87
N SER A 2 38.09 -3.39 66.41
CA SER A 2 37.52 -2.17 65.82
C SER A 2 37.25 -2.41 64.35
N GLY A 3 35.98 -2.26 63.93
CA GLY A 3 35.58 -2.30 62.51
C GLY A 3 35.52 -0.88 61.99
N SER A 4 36.43 -0.56 61.06
CA SER A 4 36.44 0.72 60.35
C SER A 4 35.37 0.68 59.25
N ALA A 5 34.48 1.68 59.25
CA ALA A 5 33.52 1.94 58.19
C ALA A 5 34.22 2.52 56.93
N PRO A 6 33.84 2.16 55.72
CA PRO A 6 34.43 2.75 54.52
C PRO A 6 33.91 4.18 54.31
N ALA A 7 34.86 5.08 54.07
CA ALA A 7 34.59 6.49 53.77
C ALA A 7 33.84 6.59 52.42
N GLY A 8 32.68 7.25 52.41
CA GLY A 8 31.91 7.59 51.24
C GLY A 8 32.68 8.54 50.33
N GLY A 9 33.06 8.05 49.13
CA GLY A 9 33.66 8.85 48.07
C GLY A 9 32.66 9.86 47.50
N GLY A 10 32.69 11.09 47.96
CA GLY A 10 31.98 12.20 47.31
C GLY A 10 32.62 12.48 45.94
N GLY A 11 31.91 12.25 44.86
CA GLY A 11 32.34 12.64 43.52
C GLY A 11 32.62 14.14 43.41
N PRO A 12 33.48 14.61 42.49
CA PRO A 12 33.85 16.01 42.39
C PRO A 12 32.61 16.88 42.12
N ALA A 13 32.37 17.86 43.01
CA ALA A 13 31.28 18.80 42.85
C ALA A 13 31.54 19.66 41.57
N LEU A 14 30.61 19.68 40.66
CA LEU A 14 30.68 20.50 39.44
C LEU A 14 30.81 21.98 39.78
N ALA A 15 31.71 22.69 39.06
CA ALA A 15 31.90 24.14 39.23
C ALA A 15 30.59 24.88 38.87
N ALA A 16 30.36 26.02 39.52
CA ALA A 16 29.12 26.80 39.31
C ALA A 16 28.88 27.13 37.79
N SER A 17 29.94 27.47 37.09
CA SER A 17 29.89 27.71 35.61
C SER A 17 29.42 26.49 34.81
N GLN A 18 29.89 25.31 35.17
CA GLN A 18 29.47 24.08 34.52
C GLN A 18 28.00 23.75 34.77
N ARG A 19 27.51 24.02 35.99
CA ARG A 19 26.09 23.86 36.32
C ARG A 19 25.19 24.76 35.48
N TRP A 20 25.60 26.04 35.29
CA TRP A 20 24.88 26.99 34.46
C TRP A 20 24.91 26.61 32.95
N GLN A 21 26.02 26.09 32.47
CA GLN A 21 26.13 25.59 31.10
C GLN A 21 25.21 24.38 30.88
N ILE A 22 25.23 23.40 31.74
CA ILE A 22 24.36 22.23 31.70
C ILE A 22 22.89 22.65 31.76
N ALA A 23 22.53 23.53 32.68
CA ALA A 23 21.16 24.03 32.80
C ALA A 23 20.70 24.76 31.52
N GLY A 24 21.57 25.58 30.91
CA GLY A 24 21.28 26.27 29.66
C GLY A 24 21.08 25.32 28.48
N ILE A 25 21.94 24.32 28.33
CA ILE A 25 21.82 23.30 27.28
C ILE A 25 20.53 22.48 27.46
N THR A 26 20.25 22.07 28.70
CA THR A 26 19.04 21.29 29.02
C THR A 26 17.77 22.10 28.77
N ALA A 27 17.73 23.37 29.17
CA ALA A 27 16.60 24.25 28.90
C ALA A 27 16.41 24.51 27.40
N GLY A 28 17.50 24.72 26.64
CA GLY A 28 17.46 24.85 25.20
C GLY A 28 16.92 23.60 24.52
N ALA A 29 17.42 22.42 24.90
CA ALA A 29 16.93 21.15 24.37
C ALA A 29 15.44 20.92 24.67
N LEU A 30 15.01 21.27 25.90
CA LEU A 30 13.60 21.17 26.31
C LEU A 30 12.70 22.11 25.46
N LEU A 31 13.14 23.34 25.24
CA LEU A 31 12.41 24.31 24.44
C LEU A 31 12.28 23.85 22.96
N VAL A 32 13.37 23.34 22.39
CA VAL A 32 13.33 22.74 21.04
C VAL A 32 12.39 21.55 21.00
N TRP A 33 12.45 20.66 21.99
CA TRP A 33 11.58 19.50 22.07
C TRP A 33 10.10 19.90 22.23
N LEU A 34 9.80 20.86 23.10
CA LEU A 34 8.44 21.40 23.27
C LEU A 34 7.95 22.10 22.01
N GLY A 35 8.80 22.85 21.31
CA GLY A 35 8.49 23.48 20.02
C GLY A 35 8.17 22.47 18.93
N LEU A 36 9.00 21.43 18.78
CA LEU A 36 8.75 20.34 17.85
C LEU A 36 7.47 19.58 18.19
N ARG A 37 7.21 19.35 19.48
CA ARG A 37 5.99 18.67 19.92
C ARG A 37 4.73 19.53 19.74
N ALA A 38 4.83 20.84 19.85
CA ALA A 38 3.72 21.76 19.59
C ALA A 38 3.38 21.88 18.10
N LEU A 39 4.41 21.77 17.23
CA LEU A 39 4.26 21.74 15.78
C LEU A 39 3.78 20.38 15.26
N SER A 40 4.23 19.30 15.90
CA SER A 40 3.72 17.96 15.65
C SER A 40 2.51 17.78 16.56
N GLY A 41 1.29 17.95 16.06
CA GLY A 41 0.09 17.62 16.84
C GLY A 41 0.21 16.19 17.40
N PRO A 42 -0.39 15.89 18.57
CA PRO A 42 -0.33 14.54 19.12
C PRO A 42 -0.83 13.54 18.08
N PRO A 43 -0.18 12.37 17.92
CA PRO A 43 -0.68 11.33 17.04
C PRO A 43 -2.12 11.01 17.47
N THR A 44 -3.06 11.20 16.57
CA THR A 44 -4.49 10.98 16.84
C THR A 44 -4.81 9.50 17.01
N LEU A 45 -3.96 8.63 16.44
CA LEU A 45 -4.09 7.19 16.44
C LEU A 45 -2.88 6.53 17.12
N SER A 46 -3.15 5.46 17.87
CA SER A 46 -2.14 4.58 18.48
C SER A 46 -2.17 3.20 17.78
N PRO A 47 -1.10 2.38 17.90
CA PRO A 47 -1.11 1.01 17.41
C PRO A 47 -2.29 0.18 17.94
N MET A 48 -2.74 0.47 19.17
CA MET A 48 -3.86 -0.23 19.82
C MET A 48 -5.19 0.02 19.12
N ASP A 49 -5.35 1.12 18.40
CA ASP A 49 -6.58 1.40 17.63
C ASP A 49 -6.76 0.48 16.43
N PHE A 50 -5.71 -0.24 16.05
CA PHE A 50 -5.67 -1.19 14.94
C PHE A 50 -5.59 -2.66 15.40
N VAL A 51 -5.59 -2.92 16.72
CA VAL A 51 -5.54 -4.31 17.22
C VAL A 51 -6.90 -4.95 17.07
N VAL A 52 -6.95 -5.99 16.28
CA VAL A 52 -8.10 -6.89 16.17
C VAL A 52 -7.91 -8.02 17.17
N GLY A 53 -8.85 -8.22 18.06
CA GLY A 53 -8.77 -9.30 19.07
C GLY A 53 -8.79 -10.68 18.41
N GLY A 54 -7.68 -11.43 18.54
CA GLY A 54 -7.53 -12.78 18.03
C GLY A 54 -6.06 -13.16 17.79
N SER A 55 -5.75 -14.45 17.80
CA SER A 55 -4.41 -15.02 17.60
C SER A 55 -3.80 -14.76 16.20
N ASP A 56 -4.60 -14.29 15.26
CA ASP A 56 -4.18 -14.06 13.88
C ASP A 56 -3.31 -12.81 13.70
N ALA A 57 -3.23 -11.96 14.73
CA ALA A 57 -2.39 -10.76 14.71
C ALA A 57 -0.87 -11.07 14.55
N LEU A 58 -0.44 -12.29 14.85
CA LEU A 58 0.95 -12.71 14.78
C LEU A 58 1.38 -13.23 13.38
N GLN A 59 0.45 -13.55 12.49
CA GLN A 59 0.78 -14.01 11.14
C GLN A 59 1.25 -12.90 10.21
N PHE A 60 1.12 -11.64 10.63
CA PHE A 60 1.52 -10.46 9.86
C PHE A 60 2.97 -10.02 10.07
N CYS A 61 3.79 -10.80 10.74
CA CYS A 61 5.10 -10.34 11.24
C CYS A 61 6.32 -10.73 10.41
N ASP A 62 6.19 -11.09 9.14
CA ASP A 62 7.35 -11.28 8.27
C ASP A 62 7.54 -10.06 7.36
N PRO A 63 8.51 -9.17 7.66
CA PRO A 63 8.72 -7.97 6.87
C PRO A 63 9.38 -8.23 5.50
N ASN A 64 9.85 -9.46 5.24
CA ASN A 64 10.69 -9.76 4.08
C ASN A 64 9.97 -10.43 2.91
N HIS A 65 8.68 -10.76 3.05
CA HIS A 65 7.92 -11.38 1.96
C HIS A 65 6.64 -10.59 1.70
N PRO A 66 6.45 -10.05 0.48
CA PRO A 66 5.17 -9.51 0.06
C PRO A 66 4.15 -10.65 0.07
N ARG A 67 3.29 -10.64 1.08
CA ARG A 67 2.23 -11.65 1.22
C ARG A 67 0.99 -11.16 0.52
N PHE A 68 0.38 -12.04 -0.22
CA PHE A 68 -1.01 -11.87 -0.59
C PHE A 68 -1.82 -11.81 0.72
N LEU A 69 -2.45 -10.68 1.02
CA LEU A 69 -3.21 -10.49 2.23
C LEU A 69 -4.69 -10.76 1.91
N PRO A 70 -5.26 -11.89 2.33
CA PRO A 70 -6.68 -12.09 2.20
C PRO A 70 -7.40 -11.04 3.04
N VAL A 71 -8.28 -10.28 2.42
CA VAL A 71 -9.18 -9.37 3.12
C VAL A 71 -10.32 -10.20 3.70
N VAL A 72 -10.09 -10.76 4.88
CA VAL A 72 -11.14 -11.52 5.57
C VAL A 72 -12.04 -10.57 6.32
N THR A 73 -13.33 -10.64 6.07
CA THR A 73 -14.39 -9.71 6.57
C THR A 73 -14.44 -9.61 8.11
N ARG A 74 -13.80 -10.50 8.85
CA ARG A 74 -13.93 -10.58 10.32
C ARG A 74 -12.85 -9.87 11.12
N SER A 75 -11.78 -9.36 10.49
CA SER A 75 -10.60 -8.89 11.25
C SER A 75 -9.86 -7.75 10.58
N LEU A 76 -10.54 -6.87 9.87
CA LEU A 76 -9.88 -5.72 9.25
C LEU A 76 -9.55 -4.67 10.31
N PRO A 77 -8.28 -4.24 10.42
CA PRO A 77 -7.87 -3.19 11.36
C PRO A 77 -8.47 -1.83 11.03
N VAL A 78 -9.04 -1.69 9.83
CA VAL A 78 -9.71 -0.47 9.36
C VAL A 78 -10.99 -0.85 8.63
N THR A 79 -12.05 -0.12 8.89
CA THR A 79 -13.33 -0.22 8.18
C THR A 79 -13.40 0.86 7.11
N LEU A 80 -13.71 0.45 5.89
CA LEU A 80 -14.00 1.33 4.76
C LEU A 80 -15.51 1.39 4.53
N LYS A 81 -16.07 2.59 4.49
CA LYS A 81 -17.46 2.84 4.11
C LYS A 81 -17.51 3.80 2.94
N VAL A 82 -18.40 3.53 2.00
CA VAL A 82 -18.65 4.40 0.85
C VAL A 82 -19.93 5.18 1.13
N ALA A 83 -19.90 6.50 0.90
CA ALA A 83 -21.11 7.31 0.96
C ALA A 83 -22.10 6.90 -0.13
N PRO A 84 -23.42 7.02 0.09
CA PRO A 84 -24.42 6.68 -0.93
C PRO A 84 -24.26 7.42 -2.25
N SER A 85 -23.69 8.63 -2.20
CA SER A 85 -23.33 9.43 -3.40
C SER A 85 -22.15 8.84 -4.19
N GLY A 86 -21.38 7.90 -3.59
CA GLY A 86 -20.21 7.28 -4.20
C GLY A 86 -18.99 8.19 -4.37
N ASP A 87 -19.06 9.45 -3.88
CA ASP A 87 -17.98 10.43 -4.05
C ASP A 87 -17.08 10.58 -2.83
N ARG A 88 -17.46 9.94 -1.75
CA ARG A 88 -16.75 10.02 -0.49
C ARG A 88 -16.58 8.65 0.13
N LEU A 89 -15.46 8.49 0.79
CA LEU A 89 -15.10 7.32 1.57
C LEU A 89 -14.89 7.76 3.01
N MET A 90 -15.24 6.90 3.94
CA MET A 90 -14.95 7.05 5.35
C MET A 90 -14.06 5.88 5.78
N LEU A 91 -12.90 6.20 6.33
CA LEU A 91 -12.01 5.24 6.97
C LEU A 91 -12.06 5.41 8.48
N THR A 92 -12.29 4.31 9.19
CA THR A 92 -12.30 4.28 10.65
C THR A 92 -11.53 3.08 11.17
N THR A 93 -10.85 3.23 12.30
CA THR A 93 -10.23 2.11 13.01
C THR A 93 -11.30 1.16 13.58
N VAL A 94 -10.89 0.01 14.10
CA VAL A 94 -11.80 -0.92 14.82
C VAL A 94 -12.40 -0.29 16.07
N THR A 95 -11.74 0.71 16.65
CA THR A 95 -12.26 1.49 17.80
C THR A 95 -13.18 2.62 17.38
N GLY A 96 -13.47 2.79 16.07
CA GLY A 96 -14.36 3.82 15.53
C GLY A 96 -13.70 5.20 15.35
N LYS A 97 -12.39 5.34 15.57
CA LYS A 97 -11.69 6.60 15.33
C LYS A 97 -11.49 6.84 13.82
N PRO A 98 -11.65 8.07 13.34
CA PRO A 98 -11.43 8.40 11.94
C PRO A 98 -9.95 8.28 11.55
N VAL A 99 -9.68 7.77 10.34
CA VAL A 99 -8.32 7.66 9.76
C VAL A 99 -8.20 8.68 8.62
N GLY A 100 -7.52 9.77 8.87
CA GLY A 100 -7.32 10.87 7.93
C GLY A 100 -5.92 10.91 7.33
N PRO A 101 -5.64 11.90 6.44
CA PRO A 101 -4.34 12.02 5.76
C PRO A 101 -3.13 12.16 6.69
N ARG A 102 -3.31 12.66 7.91
CA ARG A 102 -2.24 12.79 8.90
C ARG A 102 -1.91 11.49 9.63
N ASP A 103 -2.81 10.52 9.54
CA ASP A 103 -2.70 9.24 10.24
C ASP A 103 -2.07 8.16 9.36
N VAL A 104 -1.81 8.48 8.08
CA VAL A 104 -1.23 7.55 7.11
C VAL A 104 0.09 8.08 6.56
N ALA A 105 1.07 7.19 6.49
CA ALA A 105 2.35 7.47 5.83
C ALA A 105 2.17 7.31 4.32
N PRO A 106 2.70 8.23 3.50
CA PRO A 106 2.67 8.07 2.05
C PRO A 106 3.43 6.81 1.63
N THR A 107 2.81 5.99 0.79
CA THR A 107 3.42 4.84 0.13
C THR A 107 3.36 5.08 -1.37
N ASP A 108 4.48 4.93 -2.08
CA ASP A 108 4.61 5.22 -3.52
C ASP A 108 4.20 6.66 -3.89
N GLY A 109 4.36 7.61 -2.95
CA GLY A 109 3.97 9.01 -3.12
C GLY A 109 2.53 9.36 -2.75
N PHE A 110 1.70 8.36 -2.36
CA PHE A 110 0.29 8.55 -2.06
C PHE A 110 -0.06 8.10 -0.64
N PRO A 111 -0.85 8.89 0.12
CA PRO A 111 -1.28 8.48 1.46
C PRO A 111 -2.32 7.35 1.42
N LEU A 112 -3.10 7.25 0.34
CA LEU A 112 -4.13 6.25 0.17
C LEU A 112 -4.25 5.92 -1.32
N ARG A 113 -4.27 4.63 -1.65
CA ARG A 113 -4.60 4.13 -2.98
C ARG A 113 -5.85 3.29 -2.94
N LEU A 114 -6.63 3.37 -3.99
CA LEU A 114 -7.82 2.54 -4.17
C LEU A 114 -7.69 1.71 -5.43
N PHE A 115 -8.04 0.46 -5.30
CA PHE A 115 -8.18 -0.47 -6.41
C PHE A 115 -9.63 -0.91 -6.48
N LEU A 116 -10.26 -0.68 -7.62
CA LEU A 116 -11.68 -0.98 -7.82
C LEU A 116 -11.79 -2.03 -8.92
N VAL A 117 -12.53 -3.09 -8.64
CA VAL A 117 -12.77 -4.18 -9.59
C VAL A 117 -14.24 -4.54 -9.63
N ASN A 118 -14.72 -4.97 -10.79
CA ASN A 118 -16.02 -5.62 -10.85
C ASN A 118 -15.90 -7.09 -10.40
N ARG A 119 -17.01 -7.70 -10.04
CA ARG A 119 -17.03 -9.08 -9.52
C ARG A 119 -16.47 -10.12 -10.50
N ALA A 120 -16.57 -9.86 -11.81
CA ALA A 120 -15.99 -10.72 -12.83
C ALA A 120 -14.49 -10.52 -13.05
N LEU A 121 -13.87 -9.57 -12.34
CA LEU A 121 -12.45 -9.20 -12.47
C LEU A 121 -12.03 -8.87 -13.92
N THR A 122 -12.98 -8.36 -14.70
CA THR A 122 -12.79 -7.95 -16.11
C THR A 122 -12.58 -6.44 -16.25
N ARG A 123 -12.89 -5.68 -15.19
CA ARG A 123 -12.68 -4.23 -15.13
C ARG A 123 -11.88 -3.89 -13.88
N PHE A 124 -10.93 -3.01 -14.06
CA PHE A 124 -10.05 -2.55 -13.00
C PHE A 124 -9.82 -1.05 -13.13
N TYR A 125 -9.83 -0.37 -11.99
CA TYR A 125 -9.51 1.04 -11.89
C TYR A 125 -8.60 1.25 -10.68
N ALA A 126 -7.63 2.14 -10.83
CA ALA A 126 -6.85 2.67 -9.71
C ALA A 126 -7.24 4.13 -9.50
N ALA A 127 -7.38 4.54 -8.26
CA ALA A 127 -7.73 5.90 -7.89
C ALA A 127 -6.94 6.34 -6.65
N GLU A 128 -6.68 7.63 -6.58
CA GLU A 128 -5.95 8.27 -5.49
C GLU A 128 -6.89 9.29 -4.85
N PRO A 129 -7.58 8.92 -3.76
CA PRO A 129 -8.51 9.83 -3.12
C PRO A 129 -7.77 10.97 -2.42
N GLY A 130 -8.32 12.17 -2.57
CA GLY A 130 -7.85 13.34 -1.85
C GLY A 130 -8.50 13.46 -0.45
N PRO A 131 -7.94 14.30 0.43
CA PRO A 131 -8.57 14.64 1.69
C PRO A 131 -9.92 15.32 1.46
N ALA A 132 -10.88 15.05 2.35
CA ALA A 132 -12.15 15.77 2.42
C ALA A 132 -12.20 16.64 3.68
N ASP A 133 -13.33 17.35 3.88
CA ASP A 133 -13.45 18.38 4.92
C ASP A 133 -13.60 17.80 6.33
N ARG A 134 -14.09 16.55 6.44
CA ARG A 134 -14.31 15.91 7.74
C ARG A 134 -13.19 14.93 8.07
N PRO A 135 -12.85 14.77 9.35
CA PRO A 135 -11.87 13.76 9.78
C PRO A 135 -12.27 12.36 9.30
N GLY A 136 -11.32 11.63 8.70
CA GLY A 136 -11.54 10.28 8.17
C GLY A 136 -12.29 10.21 6.85
N GLU A 137 -12.81 11.33 6.35
CA GLU A 137 -13.39 11.40 5.01
C GLU A 137 -12.32 11.62 3.94
N TRP A 138 -12.51 10.93 2.82
CA TRP A 138 -11.69 11.02 1.63
C TRP A 138 -12.57 11.26 0.42
N ARG A 139 -12.14 12.14 -0.47
CA ARG A 139 -12.87 12.45 -1.71
C ARG A 139 -12.42 11.51 -2.81
N LEU A 140 -13.35 10.76 -3.35
CA LEU A 140 -13.11 9.87 -4.48
C LEU A 140 -13.26 10.65 -5.79
N ALA A 141 -12.13 11.01 -6.40
CA ALA A 141 -12.09 11.63 -7.73
C ALA A 141 -12.10 10.49 -8.80
N PHE A 142 -13.25 9.93 -9.04
CA PHE A 142 -13.43 8.82 -9.97
C PHE A 142 -14.65 9.09 -10.86
N ASP A 143 -14.58 8.82 -12.16
CA ASP A 143 -15.75 8.91 -13.03
C ASP A 143 -16.76 7.82 -12.65
N ARG A 144 -17.84 8.25 -12.03
CA ARG A 144 -18.77 7.41 -11.29
C ARG A 144 -19.75 6.62 -12.13
N ARG A 145 -19.69 6.77 -13.42
CA ARG A 145 -20.63 6.08 -14.32
C ARG A 145 -20.24 4.63 -14.50
N THR A 146 -20.24 3.87 -13.38
CA THR A 146 -20.07 2.42 -13.44
C THR A 146 -21.42 1.76 -13.56
N PRO A 147 -21.70 1.06 -14.66
CA PRO A 147 -22.99 0.40 -14.88
C PRO A 147 -23.19 -0.82 -13.97
N GLU A 148 -22.19 -1.20 -13.22
CA GLU A 148 -22.15 -2.39 -12.38
C GLU A 148 -21.53 -2.09 -11.01
N PRO A 149 -21.85 -2.89 -9.99
CA PRO A 149 -21.21 -2.80 -8.68
C PRO A 149 -19.71 -3.08 -8.79
N LEU A 150 -18.92 -2.32 -8.03
CA LEU A 150 -17.48 -2.53 -7.89
C LEU A 150 -17.15 -2.92 -6.45
N ARG A 151 -16.12 -3.73 -6.29
CA ARG A 151 -15.43 -3.92 -5.03
C ARG A 151 -14.28 -2.93 -4.95
N ILE A 152 -14.22 -2.20 -3.85
CA ILE A 152 -13.12 -1.28 -3.56
C ILE A 152 -12.20 -1.92 -2.55
N PHE A 153 -10.90 -1.86 -2.83
CA PHE A 153 -9.83 -2.16 -1.88
C PHE A 153 -9.05 -0.88 -1.64
N ALA A 154 -8.91 -0.51 -0.39
CA ALA A 154 -8.10 0.62 0.06
C ALA A 154 -6.77 0.09 0.57
N ASP A 155 -5.68 0.59 0.01
CA ASP A 155 -4.30 0.29 0.38
C ASP A 155 -3.71 1.50 1.09
N LEU A 156 -3.30 1.33 2.34
CA LEU A 156 -2.78 2.39 3.19
C LEU A 156 -1.76 1.89 4.22
N THR A 157 -0.85 2.77 4.61
CA THR A 157 0.11 2.52 5.67
C THR A 157 -0.18 3.44 6.86
N PRO A 158 -0.93 3.00 7.89
CA PRO A 158 -1.12 3.81 9.08
C PRO A 158 0.24 4.15 9.72
N ALA A 159 0.48 5.44 9.98
CA ALA A 159 1.72 5.91 10.57
C ALA A 159 1.99 5.25 11.94
N ALA A 160 0.94 4.95 12.70
CA ALA A 160 1.03 4.26 13.97
C ALA A 160 1.48 2.79 13.85
N LEU A 161 1.26 2.14 12.72
CA LEU A 161 1.64 0.74 12.48
C LEU A 161 2.97 0.61 11.74
N GLY A 162 3.30 1.58 10.87
CA GLY A 162 4.47 1.52 9.99
C GLY A 162 4.44 0.36 8.98
N ARG A 163 3.28 -0.25 8.73
CA ARG A 163 3.09 -1.34 7.78
C ARG A 163 1.82 -1.16 6.97
N GLU A 164 1.84 -1.70 5.77
CA GLU A 164 0.72 -1.67 4.84
C GLU A 164 -0.43 -2.55 5.34
N ILE A 165 -1.65 -2.05 5.18
CA ILE A 165 -2.89 -2.77 5.48
C ILE A 165 -3.92 -2.47 4.39
N TYR A 166 -4.89 -3.37 4.24
CA TYR A 166 -5.99 -3.21 3.32
C TYR A 166 -7.33 -3.12 4.03
N ALA A 167 -8.25 -2.38 3.42
CA ALA A 167 -9.66 -2.37 3.79
C ALA A 167 -10.49 -2.55 2.53
N SER A 168 -11.70 -3.11 2.63
CA SER A 168 -12.56 -3.25 1.45
C SER A 168 -13.99 -2.86 1.73
N ALA A 169 -14.68 -2.43 0.67
CA ALA A 169 -16.12 -2.13 0.67
C ALA A 169 -16.70 -2.40 -0.72
N ASP A 170 -18.02 -2.53 -0.76
CA ASP A 170 -18.73 -2.58 -2.03
C ASP A 170 -19.22 -1.19 -2.42
N LEU A 171 -19.01 -0.81 -3.67
CA LEU A 171 -19.55 0.37 -4.30
C LEU A 171 -20.75 -0.09 -5.16
N PRO A 172 -21.96 0.33 -4.87
CA PRO A 172 -23.12 -0.02 -5.70
C PRO A 172 -22.98 0.62 -7.09
N ALA A 173 -23.68 0.06 -8.06
CA ALA A 173 -23.81 0.68 -9.38
C ALA A 173 -24.39 2.10 -9.22
N LEU A 174 -23.72 3.09 -9.80
CA LEU A 174 -24.09 4.49 -9.71
C LEU A 174 -24.49 5.02 -11.09
N GLY A 175 -25.79 5.05 -11.34
CA GLY A 175 -26.38 5.66 -12.52
C GLY A 175 -26.63 4.73 -13.72
N PRO A 176 -27.27 5.26 -14.79
CA PRO A 176 -27.45 4.50 -16.02
C PRO A 176 -26.08 4.18 -16.63
N PRO A 177 -25.97 3.07 -17.40
CA PRO A 177 -24.71 2.74 -18.05
C PRO A 177 -24.36 3.89 -19.01
N ALA A 178 -23.44 4.76 -18.59
CA ALA A 178 -22.73 5.53 -19.56
C ALA A 178 -21.95 4.54 -20.40
N GLY A 179 -21.91 4.76 -21.70
CA GLY A 179 -21.17 3.87 -22.58
C GLY A 179 -19.86 3.50 -21.90
N ALA A 180 -19.65 2.21 -21.70
CA ALA A 180 -18.55 1.72 -20.87
C ALA A 180 -17.30 2.51 -21.22
N PRO A 181 -16.54 3.04 -20.26
CA PRO A 181 -15.22 3.47 -20.57
C PRO A 181 -14.58 2.27 -21.26
N ALA A 182 -14.21 2.45 -22.51
CA ALA A 182 -13.56 1.39 -23.26
C ALA A 182 -12.43 0.86 -22.36
N PRO A 183 -12.27 -0.46 -22.22
CA PRO A 183 -11.07 -0.99 -21.59
C PRO A 183 -9.92 -0.22 -22.22
N ALA A 184 -8.96 0.23 -21.39
CA ALA A 184 -7.85 1.04 -21.89
C ALA A 184 -7.38 0.40 -23.19
N ALA A 185 -7.56 1.12 -24.29
CA ALA A 185 -7.27 0.54 -25.61
C ALA A 185 -5.84 0.01 -25.53
N PRO A 186 -5.58 -1.21 -26.04
CA PRO A 186 -4.23 -1.73 -26.05
C PRO A 186 -3.35 -0.64 -26.65
N PRO A 187 -2.17 -0.37 -26.08
CA PRO A 187 -1.35 0.73 -26.51
C PRO A 187 -1.08 0.58 -28.01
N GLU A 188 -1.33 1.66 -28.78
CA GLU A 188 -1.04 1.69 -30.21
C GLU A 188 0.38 1.21 -30.45
N GLY A 189 0.61 0.32 -31.41
CA GLY A 189 1.95 -0.14 -31.78
C GLY A 189 2.22 -1.64 -31.62
N GLY A 190 1.18 -2.44 -31.43
CA GLY A 190 1.33 -3.91 -31.45
C GLY A 190 2.23 -4.43 -30.34
N TRP A 191 1.90 -4.12 -29.09
CA TRP A 191 2.60 -4.63 -27.92
C TRP A 191 2.21 -6.08 -27.62
N ARG A 192 3.20 -6.87 -27.24
CA ARG A 192 3.02 -8.20 -26.67
C ARG A 192 3.43 -8.15 -25.19
N PHE A 193 2.52 -8.59 -24.34
CA PHE A 193 2.77 -8.72 -22.92
C PHE A 193 2.83 -10.19 -22.52
N GLU A 194 3.77 -10.53 -21.66
CA GLU A 194 3.92 -11.88 -21.11
C GLU A 194 4.22 -11.77 -19.62
N LEU A 195 3.55 -12.59 -18.83
CA LEU A 195 3.84 -12.73 -17.39
C LEU A 195 4.35 -14.15 -17.16
N ALA A 196 5.65 -14.33 -17.07
CA ALA A 196 6.27 -15.61 -16.73
C ALA A 196 6.34 -15.81 -15.22
N SER A 197 6.44 -17.05 -14.76
CA SER A 197 6.62 -17.40 -13.35
C SER A 197 7.79 -18.35 -13.13
N ALA A 198 8.49 -18.17 -12.03
CA ALA A 198 9.52 -19.07 -11.52
C ALA A 198 9.21 -19.40 -10.06
N PRO A 199 8.84 -20.66 -9.75
CA PRO A 199 8.71 -21.81 -10.65
C PRO A 199 7.59 -21.66 -11.69
N ALA A 200 7.68 -22.38 -12.81
CA ALA A 200 6.69 -22.32 -13.88
C ALA A 200 5.28 -22.72 -13.43
N ARG A 201 5.17 -23.64 -12.47
CA ARG A 201 3.92 -24.00 -11.78
C ARG A 201 3.89 -23.29 -10.45
N LEU A 202 2.89 -22.45 -10.24
CA LEU A 202 2.66 -21.76 -8.97
C LEU A 202 1.98 -22.71 -7.98
N SER A 203 2.41 -22.68 -6.73
CA SER A 203 1.81 -23.44 -5.63
C SER A 203 1.49 -22.52 -4.46
N ALA A 204 0.40 -22.83 -3.76
CA ALA A 204 0.00 -22.10 -2.56
C ALA A 204 1.10 -22.16 -1.50
N LEU A 205 1.26 -21.08 -0.74
CA LEU A 205 2.22 -20.90 0.34
C LEU A 205 3.71 -21.03 -0.08
N GLN A 206 4.00 -21.09 -1.38
CA GLN A 206 5.36 -21.14 -1.90
C GLN A 206 5.72 -19.79 -2.54
N PRO A 207 6.90 -19.24 -2.21
CA PRO A 207 7.40 -18.03 -2.87
C PRO A 207 7.60 -18.25 -4.37
N ALA A 208 7.23 -17.27 -5.16
CA ALA A 208 7.41 -17.27 -6.61
C ALA A 208 7.88 -15.89 -7.10
N LEU A 209 8.62 -15.89 -8.19
CA LEU A 209 8.99 -14.69 -8.93
C LEU A 209 8.12 -14.62 -10.19
N LEU A 210 7.37 -13.54 -10.35
CA LEU A 210 6.65 -13.22 -11.57
C LEU A 210 7.47 -12.21 -12.38
N THR A 211 7.66 -12.46 -13.67
CA THR A 211 8.38 -11.54 -14.56
C THR A 211 7.45 -11.09 -15.69
N LEU A 212 7.04 -9.83 -15.62
CA LEU A 212 6.32 -9.15 -16.68
C LEU A 212 7.30 -8.72 -17.77
N SER A 213 7.00 -9.06 -19.01
CA SER A 213 7.73 -8.59 -20.20
C SER A 213 6.79 -7.80 -21.09
N ALA A 214 7.29 -6.71 -21.64
CA ALA A 214 6.62 -5.91 -22.67
C ALA A 214 7.56 -5.79 -23.88
N GLU A 215 7.09 -6.18 -25.05
CA GLU A 215 7.84 -6.17 -26.29
C GLU A 215 6.99 -5.62 -27.44
N ARG A 216 7.57 -4.79 -28.29
CA ARG A 216 6.89 -4.29 -29.48
C ARG A 216 7.01 -5.28 -30.64
N ALA A 217 5.92 -5.45 -31.38
CA ALA A 217 5.89 -6.37 -32.53
C ALA A 217 6.84 -5.94 -33.66
N ASP A 218 7.13 -4.64 -33.77
CA ASP A 218 8.06 -4.07 -34.76
C ASP A 218 9.54 -4.10 -34.31
N GLY A 219 9.83 -4.63 -33.11
CA GLY A 219 11.17 -4.69 -32.55
C GLY A 219 11.73 -3.34 -32.08
N ALA A 220 10.94 -2.27 -32.10
CA ALA A 220 11.38 -0.97 -31.61
C ALA A 220 11.60 -0.99 -30.08
N PRO A 221 12.44 -0.09 -29.55
CA PRO A 221 12.75 -0.05 -28.13
C PRO A 221 11.54 0.08 -27.22
N ALA A 222 11.54 -0.70 -26.13
CA ALA A 222 10.58 -0.65 -25.05
C ALA A 222 11.26 -0.11 -23.78
N VAL A 223 10.71 0.94 -23.20
CA VAL A 223 11.23 1.56 -21.97
C VAL A 223 10.12 1.60 -20.93
N LEU A 224 10.33 0.95 -19.79
CA LEU A 224 9.52 1.13 -18.59
C LEU A 224 10.09 2.29 -17.79
N THR A 225 9.29 3.33 -17.61
CA THR A 225 9.58 4.44 -16.70
C THR A 225 9.13 4.10 -15.29
N LEU A 226 9.56 4.90 -14.30
CA LEU A 226 9.17 4.64 -12.91
C LEU A 226 7.81 5.28 -12.62
N THR A 227 6.92 4.51 -12.01
CA THR A 227 5.67 4.98 -11.44
C THR A 227 5.70 4.72 -9.94
N GLY A 228 5.63 5.77 -9.12
CA GLY A 228 5.75 5.64 -7.66
C GLY A 228 7.10 5.07 -7.20
N GLY A 229 8.17 5.20 -7.99
CA GLY A 229 9.50 4.67 -7.67
C GLY A 229 9.78 3.25 -8.17
N TYR A 230 8.84 2.59 -8.85
CA TYR A 230 8.92 1.22 -9.36
C TYR A 230 8.65 1.16 -10.86
N ARG A 231 9.20 0.15 -11.56
CA ARG A 231 8.98 -0.03 -13.00
C ARG A 231 7.54 -0.38 -13.34
N ALA A 232 6.90 -1.12 -12.46
CA ALA A 232 5.52 -1.52 -12.63
C ALA A 232 4.91 -1.89 -11.27
N HIS A 233 3.59 -1.85 -11.22
CA HIS A 233 2.78 -2.38 -10.13
C HIS A 233 1.95 -3.55 -10.65
N LEU A 234 1.77 -4.57 -9.81
CA LEU A 234 0.94 -5.71 -10.12
C LEU A 234 -0.07 -5.91 -8.99
N VAL A 235 -1.35 -5.84 -9.31
CA VAL A 235 -2.42 -6.03 -8.33
C VAL A 235 -3.10 -7.37 -8.59
N ALA A 236 -3.02 -8.27 -7.64
CA ALA A 236 -3.56 -9.62 -7.73
C ALA A 236 -4.85 -9.73 -6.90
N PHE A 237 -5.82 -10.47 -7.44
CA PHE A 237 -7.09 -10.77 -6.79
C PHE A 237 -7.38 -12.27 -6.89
N ASP A 238 -7.94 -12.85 -5.84
CA ASP A 238 -8.56 -14.16 -5.88
C ASP A 238 -9.86 -14.12 -6.69
N GLU A 239 -10.31 -15.26 -7.22
CA GLU A 239 -11.55 -15.36 -8.02
C GLU A 239 -12.79 -14.87 -7.25
N ALA A 240 -12.85 -15.14 -5.96
CA ALA A 240 -13.96 -14.71 -5.11
C ALA A 240 -13.93 -13.20 -4.81
N CYS A 241 -12.87 -12.50 -5.21
CA CYS A 241 -12.67 -11.08 -4.92
C CYS A 241 -12.68 -10.78 -3.41
N THR A 242 -12.15 -11.71 -2.60
CA THR A 242 -12.08 -11.60 -1.14
C THR A 242 -10.71 -11.13 -0.67
N GLY A 243 -9.67 -11.39 -1.46
CA GLY A 243 -8.29 -11.01 -1.22
C GLY A 243 -7.71 -10.13 -2.30
N MET A 244 -6.73 -9.34 -1.92
CA MET A 244 -5.94 -8.50 -2.83
C MET A 244 -4.49 -8.46 -2.36
N ALA A 245 -3.55 -8.40 -3.31
CA ALA A 245 -2.18 -8.02 -3.05
C ALA A 245 -1.76 -6.92 -4.02
N HIS A 246 -1.10 -5.89 -3.50
CA HIS A 246 -0.45 -4.87 -4.30
C HIS A 246 1.06 -5.12 -4.29
N LEU A 247 1.58 -5.57 -5.42
CA LEU A 247 2.97 -5.92 -5.61
C LEU A 247 3.70 -4.80 -6.36
N ARG A 248 4.89 -4.48 -5.93
CA ARG A 248 5.79 -3.53 -6.57
C ARG A 248 6.91 -4.30 -7.24
N SER A 249 7.38 -3.82 -8.39
CA SER A 249 8.53 -4.45 -9.02
C SER A 249 9.77 -4.36 -8.13
N VAL A 250 10.60 -5.39 -8.14
CA VAL A 250 11.86 -5.38 -7.39
C VAL A 250 12.86 -4.35 -7.93
N GLU A 251 12.68 -3.94 -9.18
CA GLU A 251 13.50 -2.91 -9.81
C GLU A 251 13.00 -1.51 -9.49
N THR A 252 13.91 -0.68 -8.99
CA THR A 252 13.68 0.73 -8.63
C THR A 252 14.34 1.72 -9.59
N THR A 253 14.84 1.22 -10.72
CA THR A 253 15.43 2.04 -11.80
C THR A 253 14.68 1.81 -13.10
N ALA A 254 14.59 2.80 -13.97
CA ALA A 254 14.00 2.64 -15.29
C ALA A 254 14.69 1.52 -16.09
N SER A 255 13.96 0.91 -17.02
CA SER A 255 14.57 -0.10 -17.88
C SER A 255 15.64 0.51 -18.79
N PRO A 256 16.72 -0.23 -19.11
CA PRO A 256 17.74 0.25 -20.03
C PRO A 256 17.14 0.65 -21.38
N PRO A 257 17.51 1.81 -21.94
CA PRO A 257 17.05 2.22 -23.26
C PRO A 257 17.62 1.35 -24.38
N GLY A 258 16.99 1.39 -25.55
CA GLY A 258 17.51 0.75 -26.76
C GLY A 258 17.26 -0.76 -26.86
N ARG A 259 16.57 -1.37 -25.88
CA ARG A 259 16.20 -2.79 -25.95
C ARG A 259 14.76 -2.94 -26.45
N PRO A 260 14.47 -3.93 -27.31
CA PRO A 260 13.11 -4.18 -27.80
C PRO A 260 12.17 -4.75 -26.72
N ARG A 261 12.73 -5.30 -25.64
CA ARG A 261 12.02 -5.92 -24.53
C ARG A 261 12.33 -5.20 -23.23
N ALA A 262 11.30 -4.77 -22.52
CA ALA A 262 11.38 -4.24 -21.18
C ALA A 262 10.79 -5.23 -20.17
N GLN A 263 11.32 -5.27 -18.93
CA GLN A 263 10.93 -6.24 -17.92
C GLN A 263 10.79 -5.61 -16.53
N ALA A 264 9.86 -6.17 -15.76
CA ALA A 264 9.67 -5.90 -14.34
C ALA A 264 9.38 -7.22 -13.61
N SER A 265 10.00 -7.42 -12.45
CA SER A 265 9.89 -8.65 -11.67
C SER A 265 9.19 -8.38 -10.35
N PHE A 266 8.41 -9.37 -9.87
CA PHE A 266 7.60 -9.25 -8.64
C PHE A 266 7.76 -10.52 -7.81
N GLU A 267 8.00 -10.37 -6.53
CA GLU A 267 7.95 -11.47 -5.57
C GLU A 267 6.53 -11.62 -5.04
N VAL A 268 6.03 -12.85 -4.95
CA VAL A 268 4.68 -13.15 -4.47
C VAL A 268 4.60 -14.51 -3.79
N THR A 269 3.73 -14.61 -2.79
CA THR A 269 3.29 -15.88 -2.20
C THR A 269 1.78 -15.89 -2.18
N PHE A 270 1.17 -16.82 -2.91
CA PHE A 270 -0.28 -16.97 -2.92
C PHE A 270 -0.73 -17.76 -1.68
N PRO A 271 -1.75 -17.28 -0.93
CA PRO A 271 -2.18 -17.94 0.30
C PRO A 271 -2.89 -19.26 0.04
N ASP A 272 -3.67 -19.33 -1.03
CA ASP A 272 -4.54 -20.46 -1.35
C ASP A 272 -4.35 -20.90 -2.80
N SER A 273 -4.75 -22.12 -3.11
CA SER A 273 -4.86 -22.63 -4.47
C SER A 273 -6.12 -22.09 -5.16
N GLY A 274 -6.08 -21.99 -6.47
CA GLY A 274 -7.19 -21.55 -7.31
C GLY A 274 -6.79 -20.51 -8.35
N PRO A 275 -7.77 -19.99 -9.10
CA PRO A 275 -7.53 -18.97 -10.11
C PRO A 275 -7.33 -17.58 -9.50
N TYR A 276 -6.34 -16.88 -10.01
CA TYR A 276 -6.05 -15.49 -9.69
C TYR A 276 -6.06 -14.63 -10.94
N VAL A 277 -6.57 -13.41 -10.79
CA VAL A 277 -6.51 -12.36 -11.81
C VAL A 277 -5.52 -11.31 -11.35
N LEU A 278 -4.58 -10.96 -12.23
CA LEU A 278 -3.53 -9.99 -11.97
C LEU A 278 -3.64 -8.85 -12.97
N TRP A 279 -3.63 -7.62 -12.46
CA TRP A 279 -3.63 -6.41 -13.27
C TRP A 279 -2.29 -5.70 -13.15
N ALA A 280 -1.57 -5.61 -14.27
CA ALA A 280 -0.30 -4.91 -14.34
C ALA A 280 -0.54 -3.45 -14.73
N GLN A 281 -0.01 -2.55 -13.94
CA GLN A 281 0.04 -1.10 -14.19
C GLN A 281 1.49 -0.72 -14.47
N LEU A 282 1.74 -0.14 -15.60
CA LEU A 282 3.08 0.27 -16.01
C LEU A 282 3.01 1.52 -16.88
N GLU A 283 4.11 2.25 -16.97
CA GLU A 283 4.29 3.33 -17.91
C GLU A 283 5.31 2.93 -18.97
N LEU A 284 4.84 2.78 -20.20
CA LEU A 284 5.61 2.25 -21.30
C LEU A 284 5.79 3.32 -22.36
N ASN A 285 7.05 3.72 -22.57
CA ASN A 285 7.41 4.83 -23.46
C ASN A 285 6.61 6.13 -23.15
N GLY A 286 6.45 6.45 -21.85
CA GLY A 286 5.73 7.64 -21.38
C GLY A 286 4.20 7.54 -21.48
N ARG A 287 3.64 6.35 -21.70
CA ARG A 287 2.19 6.13 -21.75
C ARG A 287 1.76 5.11 -20.70
N PRO A 288 0.71 5.40 -19.94
CA PRO A 288 0.17 4.44 -18.98
C PRO A 288 -0.45 3.25 -19.72
N VAL A 289 -0.16 2.07 -19.23
CA VAL A 289 -0.66 0.80 -19.75
C VAL A 289 -1.24 -0.01 -18.61
N LEU A 290 -2.35 -0.66 -18.89
CA LEU A 290 -3.03 -1.58 -18.00
C LEU A 290 -3.21 -2.91 -18.73
N GLU A 291 -2.66 -3.98 -18.18
CA GLU A 291 -2.73 -5.32 -18.77
C GLU A 291 -3.24 -6.34 -17.78
N ARG A 292 -4.06 -7.29 -18.24
CA ARG A 292 -4.72 -8.29 -17.41
C ARG A 292 -4.15 -9.68 -17.68
N PHE A 293 -3.80 -10.38 -16.62
CA PHE A 293 -3.34 -11.78 -16.65
C PHE A 293 -4.20 -12.66 -15.76
N THR A 294 -4.23 -13.96 -16.09
CA THR A 294 -4.81 -15.00 -15.22
C THR A 294 -3.73 -16.02 -14.89
N ARG A 295 -3.77 -16.54 -13.66
CA ARG A 295 -2.85 -17.58 -13.20
C ARG A 295 -3.62 -18.61 -12.38
N GLU A 296 -3.25 -19.86 -12.56
CA GLU A 296 -3.72 -20.97 -11.73
C GLU A 296 -2.66 -21.29 -10.69
N VAL A 297 -3.05 -21.36 -9.43
CA VAL A 297 -2.20 -21.72 -8.30
C VAL A 297 -2.64 -23.10 -7.82
N THR A 298 -1.71 -24.04 -7.79
CA THR A 298 -1.97 -25.42 -7.31
C THR A 298 -1.81 -25.51 -5.79
N PRO A 299 -2.39 -26.52 -5.15
CA PRO A 299 -2.17 -26.79 -3.74
C PRO A 299 -0.71 -26.99 -3.35
#